data_71c05c47254dd152c3ad9849ee266ced
#
_entry.id   71c05c47254dd152c3ad9849ee266ced
#
_cell.length_a   1.000
_cell.length_b   1.000
_cell.length_c   1.000
_cell.angle_alpha   90.00
_cell.angle_beta   90.00
_cell.angle_gamma   90.00
#
_symmetry.space_group_name_H-M   'P 1'
#
loop_
_entity.id
_entity.type
_entity.pdbx_description
1 polymer ?
#
loop_
_entity_poly.entity_id
_entity_poly.type
_entity_poly.pdbx_seq_one_letter_code
_entity_poly.pdbx_strand_id
1 'polypeptide(L)'
;MDARDNQGPTGGVTAHLTIRDNRAADAVDFYKAAFGAEEAMAPHLADDGKRIMHAHLLVNGGHLILNDDFPEYGGAASPPGSVTLHLQVKDADAMWNQALEAGATEKMPLADQFWGDRYGQLVDPFGFTWSIGAPAVPKQD
;
A
#
# COMPACT_ATOMS: atom_id res chain seq x y z
N MET A 1 7.30 20.61 15.48
CA MET A 1 6.24 19.67 15.09
C MET A 1 6.67 18.91 13.86
N ASP A 2 6.56 17.58 13.88
CA ASP A 2 6.86 16.76 12.73
C ASP A 2 5.91 17.11 11.59
N ALA A 3 6.42 17.22 10.36
CA ALA A 3 5.60 17.53 9.18
C ALA A 3 4.50 16.48 8.95
N ARG A 4 4.65 15.29 9.52
CA ARG A 4 3.65 14.22 9.45
C ARG A 4 2.47 14.43 10.40
N ASP A 5 2.65 15.23 11.46
CA ASP A 5 1.63 15.41 12.48
C ASP A 5 0.45 16.19 11.93
N ASN A 6 -0.71 15.56 11.90
CA ASN A 6 -1.97 16.17 11.47
C ASN A 6 -1.97 16.65 10.01
N GLN A 7 -1.05 16.12 9.21
CA GLN A 7 -0.94 16.50 7.81
C GLN A 7 -1.63 15.47 6.93
N GLY A 8 -2.87 15.72 6.60
CA GLY A 8 -3.54 14.98 5.54
C GLY A 8 -2.99 15.39 4.18
N PRO A 9 -3.46 14.75 3.11
CA PRO A 9 -3.13 15.19 1.76
C PRO A 9 -3.63 16.61 1.52
N THR A 10 -2.81 17.42 0.86
CA THR A 10 -3.15 18.81 0.57
C THR A 10 -3.53 19.04 -0.89
N GLY A 11 -3.55 17.99 -1.69
CA GLY A 11 -3.92 18.06 -3.10
C GLY A 11 -3.60 16.74 -3.79
N GLY A 12 -3.78 16.69 -5.10
CA GLY A 12 -3.47 15.51 -5.90
C GLY A 12 -4.45 14.37 -5.70
N VAL A 13 -4.01 13.17 -6.07
CA VAL A 13 -4.79 11.95 -5.93
C VAL A 13 -4.18 11.13 -4.79
N THR A 14 -5.02 10.73 -3.84
CA THR A 14 -4.60 9.87 -2.73
C THR A 14 -5.40 8.58 -2.80
N ALA A 15 -4.73 7.45 -2.73
CA ALA A 15 -5.41 6.16 -2.68
C ALA A 15 -6.13 6.01 -1.35
N HIS A 16 -7.38 5.53 -1.40
CA HIS A 16 -8.20 5.27 -0.23
C HIS A 16 -8.75 3.85 -0.38
N LEU A 17 -8.25 2.94 0.47
CA LEU A 17 -8.58 1.52 0.38
C LEU A 17 -9.63 1.16 1.43
N THR A 18 -10.65 0.43 1.02
CA THR A 18 -11.57 -0.21 1.95
C THR A 18 -11.17 -1.67 2.10
N ILE A 19 -10.82 -2.05 3.32
CA ILE A 19 -10.34 -3.40 3.61
C ILE A 19 -11.51 -4.24 4.10
N ARG A 20 -11.74 -5.37 3.44
CA ARG A 20 -12.85 -6.28 3.78
C ARG A 20 -12.49 -7.14 4.98
N ASP A 21 -13.51 -7.78 5.54
CA ASP A 21 -13.37 -8.83 6.56
C ASP A 21 -12.76 -8.34 7.88
N ASN A 22 -12.94 -7.05 8.19
CA ASN A 22 -12.45 -6.43 9.43
C ASN A 22 -10.92 -6.54 9.58
N ARG A 23 -10.18 -6.45 8.46
CA ARG A 23 -8.75 -6.66 8.43
C ARG A 23 -7.94 -5.38 8.21
N ALA A 24 -8.52 -4.20 8.45
CA ALA A 24 -7.77 -2.95 8.25
C ALA A 24 -6.55 -2.84 9.17
N ALA A 25 -6.66 -3.30 10.43
CA ALA A 25 -5.51 -3.30 11.34
C ALA A 25 -4.39 -4.22 10.84
N ASP A 26 -4.76 -5.39 10.30
CA ASP A 26 -3.78 -6.30 9.68
C ASP A 26 -3.15 -5.65 8.45
N ALA A 27 -3.92 -4.89 7.68
CA ALA A 27 -3.42 -4.20 6.50
C ALA A 27 -2.39 -3.12 6.88
N VAL A 28 -2.66 -2.36 7.94
CA VAL A 28 -1.69 -1.37 8.44
C VAL A 28 -0.37 -2.06 8.79
N ASP A 29 -0.44 -3.17 9.52
CA ASP A 29 0.77 -3.92 9.90
C ASP A 29 1.49 -4.46 8.68
N PHE A 30 0.75 -4.98 7.71
CA PHE A 30 1.34 -5.48 6.48
C PHE A 30 2.07 -4.39 5.70
N TYR A 31 1.43 -3.23 5.52
CA TYR A 31 2.06 -2.14 4.75
C TYR A 31 3.30 -1.58 5.44
N LYS A 32 3.32 -1.61 6.78
CA LYS A 32 4.54 -1.26 7.52
C LYS A 32 5.65 -2.26 7.26
N ALA A 33 5.35 -3.55 7.31
CA ALA A 33 6.35 -4.61 7.13
C ALA A 33 6.80 -4.70 5.68
N ALA A 34 5.87 -4.64 4.73
CA ALA A 34 6.16 -4.86 3.31
C ALA A 34 6.81 -3.64 2.65
N PHE A 35 6.30 -2.45 2.94
CA PHE A 35 6.67 -1.23 2.20
C PHE A 35 7.28 -0.14 3.09
N GLY A 36 7.51 -0.43 4.36
CA GLY A 36 8.06 0.57 5.27
C GLY A 36 7.11 1.71 5.58
N ALA A 37 5.80 1.46 5.51
CA ALA A 37 4.81 2.49 5.79
C ALA A 37 4.93 3.00 7.24
N GLU A 38 4.60 4.27 7.43
CA GLU A 38 4.56 4.91 8.74
C GLU A 38 3.18 5.50 8.98
N GLU A 39 2.68 5.41 10.20
CA GLU A 39 1.43 6.06 10.55
C GLU A 39 1.64 7.58 10.63
N ALA A 40 0.86 8.34 9.83
CA ALA A 40 0.89 9.79 9.89
C ALA A 40 0.16 10.32 11.12
N MET A 41 -0.80 9.54 11.62
CA MET A 41 -1.54 9.84 12.84
C MET A 41 -2.09 8.54 13.43
N ALA A 42 -2.51 8.55 14.69
CA ALA A 42 -3.16 7.40 15.29
C ALA A 42 -4.48 7.12 14.55
N PRO A 43 -4.82 5.84 14.30
CA PRO A 43 -6.07 5.52 13.62
C PRO A 43 -7.29 5.87 14.47
N HIS A 44 -8.36 6.28 13.81
CA HIS A 44 -9.66 6.49 14.44
C HIS A 44 -10.42 5.17 14.45
N LEU A 45 -10.75 4.69 15.64
CA LEU A 45 -11.50 3.44 15.80
C LEU A 45 -13.00 3.71 15.84
N ALA A 46 -13.77 2.72 15.42
CA ALA A 46 -15.22 2.73 15.59
C ALA A 46 -15.59 2.56 17.07
N ASP A 47 -16.89 2.70 17.36
CA ASP A 47 -17.40 2.58 18.75
C ASP A 47 -17.13 1.19 19.33
N ASP A 48 -16.96 0.15 18.48
CA ASP A 48 -16.62 -1.19 18.94
C ASP A 48 -15.17 -1.32 19.43
N GLY A 49 -14.36 -0.26 19.26
CA GLY A 49 -12.96 -0.25 19.67
C GLY A 49 -12.04 -1.16 18.85
N LYS A 50 -12.52 -1.70 17.73
CA LYS A 50 -11.80 -2.68 16.92
C LYS A 50 -11.66 -2.26 15.47
N ARG A 51 -12.79 -1.96 14.79
CA ARG A 51 -12.74 -1.58 13.38
C ARG A 51 -12.17 -0.18 13.23
N ILE A 52 -11.37 0.00 12.19
CA ILE A 52 -10.75 1.28 11.88
C ILE A 52 -11.68 2.07 10.97
N MET A 53 -12.07 3.26 11.39
CA MET A 53 -12.84 4.19 10.57
C MET A 53 -11.94 5.00 9.66
N HIS A 54 -10.72 5.27 10.10
CA HIS A 54 -9.77 6.07 9.33
C HIS A 54 -8.35 5.78 9.80
N ALA A 55 -7.50 5.35 8.88
CA ALA A 55 -6.06 5.25 9.09
C ALA A 55 -5.36 6.00 7.96
N HIS A 56 -4.31 6.72 8.30
CA HIS A 56 -3.54 7.49 7.34
C HIS A 56 -2.08 7.09 7.47
N LEU A 57 -1.54 6.54 6.39
CA LEU A 57 -0.15 6.09 6.31
C LEU A 57 0.63 6.95 5.33
N LEU A 58 1.92 7.05 5.58
CA LEU A 58 2.88 7.53 4.59
C LEU A 58 3.60 6.32 4.04
N VAL A 59 3.54 6.15 2.72
CA VAL A 59 4.14 5.02 2.02
C VAL A 59 4.99 5.57 0.91
N ASN A 60 6.28 5.30 0.93
CA ASN A 60 7.20 5.72 -0.13
C ASN A 60 7.08 7.22 -0.45
N GLY A 61 6.88 8.04 0.59
CA GLY A 61 6.73 9.49 0.44
C GLY A 61 5.36 9.98 0.01
N GLY A 62 4.42 9.09 -0.23
CA GLY A 62 3.04 9.43 -0.59
C GLY A 62 2.06 9.11 0.52
N HIS A 63 0.80 9.45 0.29
CA HIS A 63 -0.26 9.21 1.27
C HIS A 63 -1.10 8.01 0.87
N LEU A 64 -1.49 7.22 1.88
CA LEU A 64 -2.40 6.09 1.73
C LEU A 64 -3.40 6.15 2.87
N ILE A 65 -4.68 6.20 2.54
CA ILE A 65 -5.76 6.18 3.54
C ILE A 65 -6.44 4.83 3.44
N LEU A 66 -6.82 4.27 4.60
CA LEU A 66 -7.57 3.02 4.60
C LEU A 66 -8.51 2.95 5.79
N ASN A 67 -9.53 2.12 5.64
CA ASN A 67 -10.53 1.87 6.68
C ASN A 67 -11.10 0.47 6.49
N ASP A 68 -11.73 -0.02 7.56
CA ASP A 68 -12.52 -1.23 7.46
C ASP A 68 -13.79 -0.98 6.66
N ASP A 69 -14.39 -2.06 6.17
CA ASP A 69 -15.69 -2.03 5.55
C ASP A 69 -16.77 -1.90 6.62
N PHE A 70 -17.74 -1.02 6.39
CA PHE A 70 -18.89 -0.80 7.28
C PHE A 70 -20.16 -1.05 6.47
N PRO A 71 -20.50 -2.31 6.19
CA PRO A 71 -21.64 -2.61 5.32
C PRO A 71 -22.99 -2.10 5.87
N GLU A 72 -23.07 -1.88 7.18
CA GLU A 72 -24.27 -1.32 7.81
C GLU A 72 -24.58 0.10 7.35
N TYR A 73 -23.61 0.81 6.76
CA TYR A 73 -23.78 2.20 6.34
C TYR A 73 -23.89 2.37 4.81
N GLY A 74 -23.60 1.35 4.02
CA GLY A 74 -23.63 1.55 2.58
C GLY A 74 -23.44 0.29 1.74
N GLY A 75 -23.65 -0.86 2.30
CA GLY A 75 -23.43 -2.13 1.60
C GLY A 75 -21.99 -2.59 1.68
N ALA A 76 -21.78 -3.86 1.39
CA ALA A 76 -20.45 -4.47 1.49
C ALA A 76 -19.54 -4.00 0.37
N ALA A 77 -18.25 -3.85 0.69
CA ALA A 77 -17.24 -3.51 -0.31
C ALA A 77 -17.08 -4.65 -1.33
N SER A 78 -16.85 -4.28 -2.58
CA SER A 78 -16.52 -5.23 -3.64
C SER A 78 -15.07 -5.69 -3.52
N PRO A 79 -14.71 -6.85 -4.10
CA PRO A 79 -13.31 -7.22 -4.23
C PRO A 79 -12.53 -6.15 -4.99
N PRO A 80 -11.24 -5.91 -4.65
CA PRO A 80 -10.40 -4.99 -5.41
C PRO A 80 -10.25 -5.44 -6.86
N GLY A 81 -10.13 -4.48 -7.78
CA GLY A 81 -9.93 -4.81 -9.20
C GLY A 81 -9.41 -3.64 -10.01
N SER A 82 -8.80 -3.92 -11.12
CA SER A 82 -8.43 -3.00 -12.22
C SER A 82 -7.66 -1.74 -11.84
N VAL A 83 -7.10 -1.67 -10.64
CA VAL A 83 -6.24 -0.57 -10.19
C VAL A 83 -4.94 -1.18 -9.68
N THR A 84 -3.81 -0.61 -10.09
CA THR A 84 -2.50 -0.99 -9.58
C THR A 84 -1.90 0.19 -8.84
N LEU A 85 -1.45 -0.03 -7.61
CA LEU A 85 -0.78 0.98 -6.82
C LEU A 85 0.72 0.84 -7.05
N HIS A 86 1.33 1.87 -7.62
CA HIS A 86 2.74 1.80 -8.04
C HIS A 86 3.67 2.47 -7.03
N LEU A 87 4.74 1.77 -6.68
CA LEU A 87 5.82 2.29 -5.85
C LEU A 87 7.07 2.43 -6.71
N GLN A 88 7.48 3.67 -6.97
CA GLN A 88 8.73 3.94 -7.65
C GLN A 88 9.80 4.09 -6.58
N VAL A 89 10.81 3.22 -6.59
CA VAL A 89 11.84 3.15 -5.56
C VAL A 89 13.23 3.20 -6.19
N LYS A 90 14.26 3.26 -5.37
CA LYS A 90 15.65 3.24 -5.86
C LYS A 90 16.16 1.82 -6.03
N ASP A 91 15.74 0.91 -5.16
CA ASP A 91 16.17 -0.49 -5.16
C ASP A 91 14.94 -1.39 -5.21
N ALA A 92 14.54 -1.76 -6.43
CA ALA A 92 13.34 -2.57 -6.63
C ALA A 92 13.49 -3.96 -6.00
N ASP A 93 14.67 -4.57 -6.10
CA ASP A 93 14.90 -5.92 -5.55
C ASP A 93 14.75 -5.93 -4.03
N ALA A 94 15.26 -4.94 -3.34
CA ALA A 94 15.14 -4.86 -1.88
C ALA A 94 13.68 -4.74 -1.45
N MET A 95 12.91 -3.84 -2.06
CA MET A 95 11.50 -3.66 -1.73
C MET A 95 10.68 -4.90 -2.12
N TRP A 96 10.98 -5.51 -3.25
CA TRP A 96 10.33 -6.72 -3.73
C TRP A 96 10.47 -7.86 -2.72
N ASN A 97 11.71 -8.11 -2.29
CA ASN A 97 11.99 -9.20 -1.35
C ASN A 97 11.34 -8.93 0.01
N GLN A 98 11.37 -7.69 0.46
CA GLN A 98 10.73 -7.30 1.72
C GLN A 98 9.23 -7.54 1.68
N ALA A 99 8.58 -7.20 0.57
CA ALA A 99 7.15 -7.40 0.40
C ALA A 99 6.79 -8.89 0.37
N LEU A 100 7.57 -9.70 -0.33
CA LEU A 100 7.34 -11.15 -0.36
C LEU A 100 7.50 -11.76 1.03
N GLU A 101 8.51 -11.36 1.78
CA GLU A 101 8.71 -11.85 3.15
C GLU A 101 7.55 -11.46 4.06
N ALA A 102 6.94 -10.31 3.83
CA ALA A 102 5.80 -9.85 4.62
C ALA A 102 4.50 -10.58 4.28
N GLY A 103 4.43 -11.27 3.14
CA GLY A 103 3.27 -12.07 2.77
C GLY A 103 2.61 -11.71 1.44
N ALA A 104 3.20 -10.82 0.64
CA ALA A 104 2.70 -10.53 -0.70
C ALA A 104 2.93 -11.74 -1.62
N THR A 105 2.09 -11.85 -2.64
CA THR A 105 2.18 -12.91 -3.65
C THR A 105 2.60 -12.31 -4.98
N GLU A 106 3.52 -12.96 -5.68
CA GLU A 106 3.96 -12.51 -6.99
C GLU A 106 2.83 -12.66 -8.02
N LYS A 107 2.59 -11.59 -8.77
CA LYS A 107 1.63 -11.60 -9.89
C LYS A 107 2.35 -11.52 -11.22
N MET A 108 3.36 -10.68 -11.31
CA MET A 108 4.22 -10.54 -12.47
C MET A 108 5.67 -10.45 -11.98
N PRO A 109 6.57 -11.34 -12.41
CA PRO A 109 7.93 -11.35 -11.88
C PRO A 109 8.65 -10.03 -12.06
N LEU A 110 9.48 -9.66 -11.07
CA LEU A 110 10.34 -8.50 -11.17
C LEU A 110 11.41 -8.76 -12.20
N ALA A 111 11.48 -7.92 -13.23
CA ALA A 111 12.45 -8.06 -14.31
C ALA A 111 12.69 -6.71 -14.99
N ASP A 112 13.82 -6.62 -15.69
CA ASP A 112 14.10 -5.45 -16.51
C ASP A 112 13.17 -5.43 -17.71
N GLN A 113 12.53 -4.29 -17.94
CA GLN A 113 11.54 -4.12 -18.99
C GLN A 113 12.11 -3.29 -20.15
N PHE A 114 11.45 -3.37 -21.31
CA PHE A 114 11.92 -2.70 -22.52
C PHE A 114 11.91 -1.17 -22.40
N TRP A 115 11.09 -0.61 -21.47
CA TRP A 115 10.99 0.86 -21.31
C TRP A 115 12.04 1.43 -20.36
N GLY A 116 12.98 0.62 -19.86
CA GLY A 116 14.11 1.09 -19.07
C GLY A 116 13.96 0.95 -17.58
N ASP A 117 12.86 0.39 -17.09
CA ASP A 117 12.64 0.14 -15.68
C ASP A 117 12.76 -1.34 -15.34
N ARG A 118 13.18 -1.60 -14.11
CA ARG A 118 13.01 -2.89 -13.48
C ARG A 118 11.65 -2.86 -12.78
N TYR A 119 10.77 -3.79 -13.13
CA TYR A 119 9.35 -3.67 -12.78
C TYR A 119 8.75 -5.06 -12.53
N GLY A 120 7.86 -5.14 -11.54
CA GLY A 120 7.08 -6.32 -11.26
C GLY A 120 5.81 -5.98 -10.53
N GLN A 121 4.90 -6.95 -10.39
CA GLN A 121 3.64 -6.78 -9.70
C GLN A 121 3.44 -7.82 -8.62
N LEU A 122 2.84 -7.40 -7.52
CA LEU A 122 2.50 -8.22 -6.37
C LEU A 122 1.03 -8.05 -6.03
N VAL A 123 0.46 -9.03 -5.35
CA VAL A 123 -0.87 -8.91 -4.75
C VAL A 123 -0.69 -8.99 -3.24
N ASP A 124 -1.28 -8.05 -2.51
CA ASP A 124 -1.21 -8.07 -1.05
C ASP A 124 -2.23 -9.07 -0.48
N PRO A 125 -2.16 -9.39 0.83
CA PRO A 125 -3.09 -10.36 1.43
C PRO A 125 -4.56 -9.92 1.41
N PHE A 126 -4.84 -8.69 1.05
CA PHE A 126 -6.19 -8.12 1.03
C PHE A 126 -6.74 -8.00 -0.38
N GLY A 127 -5.97 -8.43 -1.39
CA GLY A 127 -6.40 -8.51 -2.78
C GLY A 127 -5.99 -7.32 -3.65
N PHE A 128 -5.30 -6.32 -3.11
CA PHE A 128 -4.87 -5.17 -3.90
C PHE A 128 -3.60 -5.48 -4.67
N THR A 129 -3.55 -5.03 -5.93
CA THR A 129 -2.36 -5.16 -6.77
C THR A 129 -1.45 -3.97 -6.57
N TRP A 130 -0.17 -4.28 -6.35
CA TRP A 130 0.89 -3.29 -6.23
C TRP A 130 1.94 -3.57 -7.30
N SER A 131 2.58 -2.52 -7.81
CA SER A 131 3.74 -2.67 -8.65
C SER A 131 4.93 -1.98 -8.00
N ILE A 132 6.11 -2.55 -8.23
CA ILE A 132 7.37 -1.98 -7.75
C ILE A 132 8.24 -1.75 -8.96
N GLY A 133 8.78 -0.55 -9.07
CA GLY A 133 9.65 -0.20 -10.17
C GLY A 133 10.81 0.67 -9.73
N ALA A 134 11.89 0.54 -10.45
CA ALA A 134 13.09 1.36 -10.30
C ALA A 134 13.75 1.48 -11.67
N PRO A 135 14.54 2.53 -11.92
CA PRO A 135 15.33 2.55 -13.14
C PRO A 135 16.22 1.30 -13.22
N ALA A 136 16.22 0.63 -14.36
CA ALA A 136 17.10 -0.50 -14.58
C ALA A 136 18.55 -0.01 -14.57
N VAL A 137 19.45 -0.78 -13.91
CA VAL A 137 20.86 -0.43 -13.91
C VAL A 137 21.38 -0.62 -15.33
N PRO A 138 22.01 0.40 -15.93
CA PRO A 138 22.57 0.25 -17.28
C PRO A 138 23.56 -0.91 -17.32
N LYS A 139 23.48 -1.72 -18.38
CA LYS A 139 24.46 -2.79 -18.58
C LYS A 139 25.81 -2.16 -18.90
N GLN A 140 26.83 -2.64 -18.22
CA GLN A 140 28.21 -2.24 -18.52
C GLN A 140 28.70 -3.09 -19.71
N ASP A 141 29.23 -2.41 -20.67
CA ASP A 141 29.84 -3.10 -21.83
C ASP A 141 31.20 -3.72 -21.45
#